data_aae5b5f1f4909897a15a35b7fc84a9c5
#
_entry.id   aae5b5f1f4909897a15a35b7fc84a9c5
#
_cell.length_a   1.000
_cell.length_b   1.000
_cell.length_c   1.000
_cell.angle_alpha   90.00
_cell.angle_beta   90.00
_cell.angle_gamma   90.00
#
_symmetry.space_group_name_H-M   'P 1'
#
loop_
_entity.id
_entity.type
_entity.pdbx_description
1 polymer ?
#
loop_
_entity_poly.entity_id
_entity_poly.type
_entity_poly.pdbx_seq_one_letter_code
_entity_poly.pdbx_strand_id
1 'polypeptide(L)'
;DSRMRYAASLPKIAIMLGVFCEVDAGRLTYSPELRQKLERMIRNSDNPMSSELIELVGFEAIADCLRDPEYELYDPDRKGGLWVGKDYGGELGYWERDPISHISHGATARQVARFLVMIERGELVSAWASGEMKSIMANPAIRHKFVLGLQDRPGSRIFRKSGTWRNWHADAAIVERAGKKYVAVALLETSAKGMLRQLIVKLDDLIHRPGR
;
A
#
# COMPACT_ATOMS: atom_id res chain seq x y z
N ASP A 1 9.68 8.65 8.74
CA ASP A 1 10.21 7.52 9.49
C ASP A 1 10.65 6.44 8.49
N SER A 2 11.93 6.06 8.58
CA SER A 2 12.57 5.02 7.75
C SER A 2 12.76 3.69 8.50
N ARG A 3 12.13 3.53 9.66
CA ARG A 3 12.20 2.28 10.43
C ARG A 3 11.27 1.24 9.80
N MET A 4 11.83 0.06 9.50
CA MET A 4 11.04 -1.10 9.09
C MET A 4 10.11 -1.54 10.23
N ARG A 5 8.84 -1.79 9.90
CA ARG A 5 7.83 -2.29 10.82
C ARG A 5 7.01 -3.39 10.16
N TYR A 6 6.50 -4.30 10.95
CA TYR A 6 5.49 -5.23 10.46
C TYR A 6 4.22 -4.45 10.09
N ALA A 7 3.75 -4.64 8.85
CA ALA A 7 2.69 -3.81 8.28
C ALA A 7 1.43 -4.61 7.87
N ALA A 8 1.40 -5.91 8.21
CA ALA A 8 0.28 -6.82 7.92
C ALA A 8 -0.13 -6.79 6.44
N SER A 9 -1.36 -6.40 6.13
CA SER A 9 -1.87 -6.36 4.75
C SER A 9 -1.49 -5.09 3.97
N LEU A 10 -0.76 -4.13 4.54
CA LEU A 10 -0.35 -2.94 3.79
C LEU A 10 0.58 -3.29 2.61
N PRO A 11 1.57 -4.21 2.75
CA PRO A 11 2.45 -4.59 1.64
C PRO A 11 1.77 -5.28 0.44
N LYS A 12 0.47 -5.53 0.46
CA LYS A 12 -0.29 -5.94 -0.73
C LYS A 12 -0.19 -4.93 -1.88
N ILE A 13 0.16 -3.67 -1.60
CA ILE A 13 0.50 -2.68 -2.64
C ILE A 13 1.76 -3.08 -3.43
N ALA A 14 2.70 -3.81 -2.80
CA ALA A 14 3.87 -4.34 -3.51
C ALA A 14 3.50 -5.51 -4.44
N ILE A 15 2.54 -6.36 -4.06
CA ILE A 15 2.00 -7.39 -4.95
C ILE A 15 1.35 -6.73 -6.17
N MET A 16 0.53 -5.70 -5.94
CA MET A 16 -0.09 -4.93 -7.03
C MET A 16 0.99 -4.34 -7.96
N LEU A 17 2.04 -3.76 -7.40
CA LEU A 17 3.16 -3.24 -8.18
C LEU A 17 3.83 -4.35 -9.03
N GLY A 18 4.17 -5.49 -8.43
CA GLY A 18 4.75 -6.63 -9.14
C GLY A 18 3.89 -7.09 -10.33
N VAL A 19 2.57 -7.15 -10.16
CA VAL A 19 1.64 -7.44 -11.26
C VAL A 19 1.77 -6.40 -12.39
N PHE A 20 1.84 -5.11 -12.07
CA PHE A 20 1.99 -4.08 -13.10
C PHE A 20 3.37 -4.06 -13.74
N CYS A 21 4.44 -4.43 -13.02
CA CYS A 21 5.77 -4.64 -13.61
C CYS A 21 5.75 -5.79 -14.64
N GLU A 22 5.08 -6.90 -14.33
CA GLU A 22 4.93 -8.05 -15.25
C GLU A 22 4.06 -7.71 -16.48
N VAL A 23 3.02 -6.88 -16.28
CA VAL A 23 2.19 -6.39 -17.39
C VAL A 23 2.97 -5.47 -18.30
N ASP A 24 3.73 -4.52 -17.76
CA ASP A 24 4.54 -3.57 -18.55
C ASP A 24 5.66 -4.26 -19.32
N ALA A 25 6.25 -5.29 -18.73
CA ALA A 25 7.24 -6.14 -19.38
C ALA A 25 6.65 -7.10 -20.44
N GLY A 26 5.32 -7.09 -20.66
CA GLY A 26 4.63 -7.97 -21.60
C GLY A 26 4.59 -9.45 -21.21
N ARG A 27 4.94 -9.80 -19.97
CA ARG A 27 4.90 -11.16 -19.47
C ARG A 27 3.52 -11.57 -18.91
N LEU A 28 2.68 -10.58 -18.61
CA LEU A 28 1.31 -10.78 -18.12
C LEU A 28 0.33 -9.90 -18.89
N THR A 29 -0.81 -10.48 -19.28
CA THR A 29 -1.87 -9.73 -19.94
C THR A 29 -2.80 -9.07 -18.92
N TYR A 30 -2.98 -7.75 -18.99
CA TYR A 30 -3.94 -7.05 -18.14
C TYR A 30 -5.37 -7.27 -18.66
N SER A 31 -6.12 -8.11 -17.97
CA SER A 31 -7.50 -8.45 -18.29
C SER A 31 -8.49 -7.89 -17.27
N PRO A 32 -9.80 -7.81 -17.60
CA PRO A 32 -10.83 -7.46 -16.62
C PRO A 32 -10.83 -8.36 -15.39
N GLU A 33 -10.54 -9.66 -15.54
CA GLU A 33 -10.47 -10.64 -14.46
C GLU A 33 -9.29 -10.34 -13.54
N LEU A 34 -8.10 -10.03 -14.10
CA LEU A 34 -6.92 -9.65 -13.33
C LEU A 34 -7.18 -8.37 -12.55
N ARG A 35 -7.81 -7.37 -13.18
CA ARG A 35 -8.23 -6.13 -12.53
C ARG A 35 -9.17 -6.40 -11.34
N GLN A 36 -10.15 -7.28 -11.50
CA GLN A 36 -11.08 -7.65 -10.43
C GLN A 36 -10.36 -8.34 -9.26
N LYS A 37 -9.40 -9.21 -9.52
CA LYS A 37 -8.55 -9.83 -8.48
C LYS A 37 -7.77 -8.78 -7.70
N LEU A 38 -7.14 -7.83 -8.38
CA LEU A 38 -6.43 -6.70 -7.76
C LEU A 38 -7.36 -5.83 -6.91
N GLU A 39 -8.56 -5.51 -7.39
CA GLU A 39 -9.55 -4.76 -6.62
C GLU A 39 -9.97 -5.49 -5.35
N ARG A 40 -10.25 -6.79 -5.42
CA ARG A 40 -10.55 -7.61 -4.24
C ARG A 40 -9.41 -7.62 -3.24
N MET A 41 -8.17 -7.85 -3.71
CA MET A 41 -6.98 -7.82 -2.86
C MET A 41 -6.81 -6.48 -2.14
N ILE A 42 -6.98 -5.37 -2.84
CA ILE A 42 -6.73 -4.03 -2.30
C ILE A 42 -7.90 -3.52 -1.46
N ARG A 43 -9.13 -3.51 -2.03
CA ARG A 43 -10.31 -2.91 -1.40
C ARG A 43 -10.84 -3.72 -0.22
N ASN A 44 -10.91 -5.04 -0.37
CA ASN A 44 -11.40 -5.96 0.65
C ASN A 44 -10.27 -6.52 1.52
N SER A 45 -9.01 -6.27 1.15
CA SER A 45 -7.84 -6.88 1.79
C SER A 45 -7.87 -8.42 1.74
N ASP A 46 -8.41 -8.98 0.66
CA ASP A 46 -8.64 -10.40 0.44
C ASP A 46 -7.31 -11.17 0.48
N ASN A 47 -7.19 -12.13 1.41
CA ASN A 47 -5.97 -12.90 1.59
C ASN A 47 -5.80 -13.99 0.51
N PRO A 48 -6.83 -14.80 0.20
CA PRO A 48 -6.77 -15.75 -0.91
C PRO A 48 -6.35 -15.10 -2.23
N MET A 49 -6.93 -13.95 -2.59
CA MET A 49 -6.52 -13.22 -3.80
C MET A 49 -5.08 -12.73 -3.73
N SER A 50 -4.58 -12.40 -2.55
CA SER A 50 -3.17 -12.00 -2.40
C SER A 50 -2.23 -13.16 -2.66
N SER A 51 -2.54 -14.35 -2.13
CA SER A 51 -1.75 -15.57 -2.36
C SER A 51 -1.80 -15.98 -3.83
N GLU A 52 -2.98 -15.94 -4.46
CA GLU A 52 -3.14 -16.25 -5.89
C GLU A 52 -2.34 -15.28 -6.78
N LEU A 53 -2.31 -13.99 -6.47
CA LEU A 53 -1.53 -13.01 -7.23
C LEU A 53 -0.01 -13.17 -6.98
N ILE A 54 0.41 -13.57 -5.78
CA ILE A 54 1.81 -13.93 -5.51
C ILE A 54 2.20 -15.18 -6.32
N GLU A 55 1.34 -16.20 -6.37
CA GLU A 55 1.57 -17.38 -7.17
C GLU A 55 1.70 -17.07 -8.67
N LEU A 56 0.88 -16.14 -9.15
CA LEU A 56 0.89 -15.70 -10.56
C LEU A 56 2.18 -14.98 -10.96
N VAL A 57 2.73 -14.11 -10.11
CA VAL A 57 3.89 -13.28 -10.46
C VAL A 57 5.20 -13.75 -9.82
N GLY A 58 5.13 -14.47 -8.72
CA GLY A 58 6.29 -14.89 -7.93
C GLY A 58 6.80 -13.85 -6.94
N PHE A 59 7.33 -14.33 -5.81
CA PHE A 59 7.93 -13.45 -4.79
C PHE A 59 9.16 -12.71 -5.32
N GLU A 60 9.98 -13.40 -6.13
CA GLU A 60 11.20 -12.84 -6.68
C GLU A 60 10.92 -11.65 -7.58
N ALA A 61 9.97 -11.78 -8.52
CA ALA A 61 9.58 -10.68 -9.41
C ALA A 61 9.01 -9.48 -8.62
N ILE A 62 8.25 -9.72 -7.55
CA ILE A 62 7.80 -8.65 -6.64
C ILE A 62 8.99 -7.95 -5.98
N ALA A 63 9.97 -8.72 -5.48
CA ALA A 63 11.15 -8.18 -4.81
C ALA A 63 12.06 -7.42 -5.78
N ASP A 64 12.24 -7.91 -6.99
CA ASP A 64 13.03 -7.26 -8.04
C ASP A 64 12.42 -5.92 -8.43
N CYS A 65 11.08 -5.88 -8.63
CA CYS A 65 10.39 -4.64 -8.92
C CYS A 65 10.50 -3.62 -7.76
N LEU A 66 10.50 -4.07 -6.50
CA LEU A 66 10.71 -3.20 -5.34
C LEU A 66 12.14 -2.65 -5.25
N ARG A 67 13.13 -3.41 -5.71
CA ARG A 67 14.56 -3.07 -5.71
C ARG A 67 15.00 -2.32 -6.97
N ASP A 68 14.12 -2.20 -7.96
CA ASP A 68 14.44 -1.50 -9.20
C ASP A 68 15.02 -0.11 -8.88
N PRO A 69 16.18 0.26 -9.44
CA PRO A 69 16.84 1.54 -9.21
C PRO A 69 15.96 2.76 -9.56
N GLU A 70 15.01 2.61 -10.46
CA GLU A 70 14.07 3.66 -10.80
C GLU A 70 13.08 3.94 -9.65
N TYR A 71 12.65 2.89 -8.95
CA TYR A 71 11.67 3.04 -7.87
C TYR A 71 12.30 3.09 -6.48
N GLU A 72 13.34 2.30 -6.23
CA GLU A 72 14.01 2.18 -4.91
C GLU A 72 13.00 2.05 -3.75
N LEU A 73 11.98 1.20 -3.90
CA LEU A 73 10.95 1.02 -2.88
C LEU A 73 11.37 0.02 -1.79
N TYR A 74 12.43 -0.75 -2.04
CA TYR A 74 13.19 -1.48 -1.05
C TYR A 74 14.69 -1.31 -1.31
N ASP A 75 15.40 -0.80 -0.33
CA ASP A 75 16.84 -0.61 -0.40
C ASP A 75 17.48 -1.10 0.91
N PRO A 76 18.27 -2.20 0.88
CA PRO A 76 18.91 -2.75 2.07
C PRO A 76 19.92 -1.78 2.70
N ASP A 77 20.58 -0.94 1.90
CA ASP A 77 21.58 0.00 2.36
C ASP A 77 20.98 1.26 2.98
N ARG A 78 19.72 1.57 2.63
CA ARG A 78 18.98 2.76 3.09
C ARG A 78 17.82 2.46 4.04
N LYS A 79 17.90 1.37 4.81
CA LYS A 79 16.92 0.99 5.84
C LYS A 79 15.62 0.34 5.33
N GLY A 80 15.68 -0.38 4.21
CA GLY A 80 14.59 -1.22 3.72
C GLY A 80 13.48 -0.45 3.01
N GLY A 81 12.26 -0.92 3.13
CA GLY A 81 11.15 -0.36 2.37
C GLY A 81 9.90 -1.22 2.45
N LEU A 82 9.27 -1.48 1.32
CA LEU A 82 8.17 -2.43 1.19
C LEU A 82 8.73 -3.84 1.00
N TRP A 83 8.11 -4.84 1.68
CA TRP A 83 8.54 -6.23 1.57
C TRP A 83 7.38 -7.20 1.71
N VAL A 84 7.37 -8.22 0.86
CA VAL A 84 6.46 -9.37 0.89
C VAL A 84 7.30 -10.65 0.85
N GLY A 85 7.51 -11.27 1.99
CA GLY A 85 8.36 -12.47 2.12
C GLY A 85 7.60 -13.72 2.55
N LYS A 86 6.28 -13.67 2.50
CA LYS A 86 5.37 -14.76 2.83
C LYS A 86 4.04 -14.54 2.13
N ASP A 87 3.32 -15.61 1.84
CA ASP A 87 1.92 -15.52 1.39
C ASP A 87 0.97 -15.04 2.51
N TYR A 88 -0.29 -14.86 2.17
CA TYR A 88 -1.34 -14.39 3.09
C TYR A 88 -2.26 -15.52 3.57
N GLY A 89 -1.70 -16.69 3.85
CA GLY A 89 -2.45 -17.86 4.35
C GLY A 89 -2.80 -18.87 3.25
N GLY A 90 -2.12 -18.82 2.12
CA GLY A 90 -2.13 -19.85 1.10
C GLY A 90 -1.11 -20.97 1.38
N GLU A 91 -0.86 -21.79 0.38
CA GLU A 91 0.04 -22.95 0.46
C GLU A 91 1.51 -22.62 0.13
N LEU A 92 1.79 -21.41 -0.43
CA LEU A 92 3.15 -20.99 -0.79
C LEU A 92 4.06 -20.81 0.43
N GLY A 93 3.48 -20.50 1.60
CA GLY A 93 4.20 -20.37 2.86
C GLY A 93 5.18 -19.19 2.90
N TYR A 94 6.35 -19.44 3.52
CA TYR A 94 7.44 -18.47 3.58
C TYR A 94 8.33 -18.60 2.34
N TRP A 95 8.73 -17.42 1.82
CA TRP A 95 9.81 -17.28 0.85
C TRP A 95 11.06 -16.73 1.57
N GLU A 96 11.22 -15.42 1.66
CA GLU A 96 12.33 -14.78 2.36
C GLU A 96 11.83 -13.64 3.26
N ARG A 97 12.38 -13.55 4.46
CA ARG A 97 12.17 -12.38 5.30
C ARG A 97 13.00 -11.21 4.77
N ASP A 98 12.57 -9.98 5.06
CA ASP A 98 13.38 -8.82 4.66
C ASP A 98 14.79 -8.91 5.26
N PRO A 99 15.84 -8.61 4.46
CA PRO A 99 17.22 -8.80 4.88
C PRO A 99 17.66 -7.98 6.10
N ILE A 100 16.98 -6.87 6.39
CA ILE A 100 17.40 -5.94 7.45
C ILE A 100 16.77 -6.28 8.81
N SER A 101 15.46 -6.44 8.83
CA SER A 101 14.67 -6.57 10.07
C SER A 101 14.02 -7.93 10.24
N HIS A 102 14.25 -8.84 9.30
CA HIS A 102 13.69 -10.20 9.27
C HIS A 102 12.16 -10.25 9.40
N ILE A 103 11.48 -9.29 8.79
CA ILE A 103 10.01 -9.17 8.79
C ILE A 103 9.43 -9.80 7.52
N SER A 104 8.34 -10.56 7.65
CA SER A 104 7.69 -11.22 6.51
C SER A 104 6.84 -10.27 5.65
N HIS A 105 6.18 -9.29 6.28
CA HIS A 105 5.36 -8.27 5.63
C HIS A 105 5.75 -6.92 6.19
N GLY A 106 6.80 -6.34 5.62
CA GLY A 106 7.44 -5.14 6.11
C GLY A 106 7.08 -3.88 5.35
N ALA A 107 7.14 -2.75 6.04
CA ALA A 107 7.10 -1.44 5.40
C ALA A 107 7.83 -0.39 6.24
N THR A 108 8.36 0.64 5.55
CA THR A 108 8.69 1.93 6.17
C THR A 108 7.64 2.96 5.78
N ALA A 109 7.30 3.88 6.66
CA ALA A 109 6.35 4.95 6.34
C ALA A 109 6.85 5.83 5.18
N ARG A 110 8.18 6.04 5.10
CA ARG A 110 8.81 6.81 4.03
C ARG A 110 8.60 6.18 2.65
N GLN A 111 8.89 4.89 2.49
CA GLN A 111 8.79 4.23 1.18
C GLN A 111 7.33 4.01 0.76
N VAL A 112 6.43 3.76 1.71
CA VAL A 112 4.99 3.75 1.41
C VAL A 112 4.50 5.11 0.94
N ALA A 113 4.95 6.20 1.58
CA ALA A 113 4.59 7.55 1.14
C ALA A 113 5.15 7.84 -0.26
N ARG A 114 6.40 7.43 -0.53
CA ARG A 114 7.03 7.56 -1.86
C ARG A 114 6.25 6.79 -2.92
N PHE A 115 5.88 5.54 -2.66
CA PHE A 115 5.02 4.73 -3.53
C PHE A 115 3.73 5.48 -3.92
N LEU A 116 3.03 6.05 -2.93
CA LEU A 116 1.79 6.78 -3.18
C LEU A 116 2.02 8.10 -3.95
N VAL A 117 3.13 8.79 -3.70
CA VAL A 117 3.50 10.01 -4.43
C VAL A 117 3.82 9.68 -5.89
N MET A 118 4.55 8.60 -6.16
CA MET A 118 4.85 8.16 -7.52
C MET A 118 3.58 7.78 -8.29
N ILE A 119 2.63 7.06 -7.62
CA ILE A 119 1.29 6.80 -8.20
C ILE A 119 0.59 8.12 -8.57
N GLU A 120 0.55 9.10 -7.66
CA GLU A 120 -0.14 10.36 -7.89
C GLU A 120 0.47 11.16 -9.04
N ARG A 121 1.79 11.03 -9.26
CA ARG A 121 2.53 11.70 -10.33
C ARG A 121 2.53 10.96 -11.66
N GLY A 122 2.06 9.71 -11.69
CA GLY A 122 2.14 8.88 -12.89
C GLY A 122 3.54 8.33 -13.18
N GLU A 123 4.39 8.25 -12.15
CA GLU A 123 5.82 7.89 -12.23
C GLU A 123 6.10 6.43 -11.86
N LEU A 124 5.10 5.65 -11.44
CA LEU A 124 5.28 4.26 -11.02
C LEU A 124 4.90 3.32 -12.17
N VAL A 125 5.87 2.60 -12.74
CA VAL A 125 5.80 1.74 -13.91
C VAL A 125 5.53 2.56 -15.19
N SER A 126 4.35 3.12 -15.31
CA SER A 126 3.94 4.03 -16.39
C SER A 126 2.80 4.93 -15.91
N ALA A 127 2.49 5.98 -16.66
CA ALA A 127 1.38 6.88 -16.35
C ALA A 127 0.04 6.12 -16.35
N TRP A 128 -0.14 5.17 -17.26
CA TRP A 128 -1.30 4.30 -17.32
C TRP A 128 -1.37 3.37 -16.09
N ALA A 129 -0.29 2.66 -15.77
CA ALA A 129 -0.21 1.74 -14.64
C ALA A 129 -0.46 2.47 -13.31
N SER A 130 0.13 3.64 -13.13
CA SER A 130 -0.11 4.51 -11.97
C SER A 130 -1.58 4.91 -11.85
N GLY A 131 -2.22 5.29 -12.96
CA GLY A 131 -3.65 5.61 -13.01
C GLY A 131 -4.55 4.44 -12.62
N GLU A 132 -4.23 3.25 -13.14
CA GLU A 132 -4.95 2.00 -12.79
C GLU A 132 -4.74 1.61 -11.33
N MET A 133 -3.50 1.61 -10.83
CA MET A 133 -3.22 1.35 -9.41
C MET A 133 -3.98 2.32 -8.50
N LYS A 134 -4.01 3.62 -8.82
CA LYS A 134 -4.81 4.60 -8.09
C LYS A 134 -6.31 4.26 -8.14
N SER A 135 -6.84 3.91 -9.30
CA SER A 135 -8.24 3.50 -9.48
C SER A 135 -8.60 2.26 -8.66
N ILE A 136 -7.72 1.25 -8.62
CA ILE A 136 -7.88 0.04 -7.81
C ILE A 136 -7.91 0.37 -6.33
N MET A 137 -7.14 1.34 -5.87
CA MET A 137 -7.12 1.79 -4.46
C MET A 137 -8.33 2.63 -4.06
N ALA A 138 -9.16 3.06 -5.01
CA ALA A 138 -10.37 3.83 -4.74
C ALA A 138 -11.46 2.98 -4.08
N ASN A 139 -12.40 3.64 -3.40
CA ASN A 139 -13.60 3.02 -2.81
C ASN A 139 -13.27 1.82 -1.88
N PRO A 140 -12.42 1.99 -0.85
CA PRO A 140 -12.07 0.90 0.05
C PRO A 140 -13.31 0.33 0.74
N ALA A 141 -13.48 -0.99 0.67
CA ALA A 141 -14.60 -1.69 1.28
C ALA A 141 -14.51 -1.71 2.81
N ILE A 142 -13.27 -1.74 3.35
CA ILE A 142 -13.04 -1.77 4.80
C ILE A 142 -13.06 -0.34 5.35
N ARG A 143 -14.14 0.03 6.03
CA ARG A 143 -14.41 1.38 6.54
C ARG A 143 -13.93 1.56 7.98
N HIS A 144 -12.62 1.58 8.21
CA HIS A 144 -12.01 1.86 9.52
C HIS A 144 -10.84 2.85 9.39
N LYS A 145 -10.22 3.24 10.52
CA LYS A 145 -9.01 4.10 10.58
C LYS A 145 -9.17 5.38 9.75
N PHE A 146 -8.36 5.58 8.69
CA PHE A 146 -8.41 6.80 7.87
C PHE A 146 -9.77 7.00 7.19
N VAL A 147 -10.37 5.94 6.64
CA VAL A 147 -11.70 6.01 6.03
C VAL A 147 -12.75 6.47 7.05
N LEU A 148 -12.76 5.86 8.24
CA LEU A 148 -13.67 6.24 9.31
C LEU A 148 -13.41 7.67 9.83
N GLY A 149 -12.14 8.11 9.82
CA GLY A 149 -11.76 9.46 10.26
C GLY A 149 -12.24 10.55 9.32
N LEU A 150 -12.34 10.25 8.03
CA LEU A 150 -12.74 11.22 7.01
C LEU A 150 -14.18 11.04 6.52
N GLN A 151 -14.96 10.13 7.10
CA GLN A 151 -16.34 9.85 6.65
C GLN A 151 -17.26 11.08 6.75
N ASP A 152 -17.03 11.94 7.76
CA ASP A 152 -17.82 13.14 8.02
C ASP A 152 -17.20 14.39 7.35
N ARG A 153 -16.29 14.21 6.39
CA ARG A 153 -15.63 15.25 5.60
C ARG A 153 -16.18 15.26 4.17
N PRO A 154 -17.14 16.13 3.85
CA PRO A 154 -17.77 16.14 2.53
C PRO A 154 -16.77 16.32 1.40
N GLY A 155 -16.98 15.57 0.30
CA GLY A 155 -16.13 15.63 -0.88
C GLY A 155 -14.77 14.94 -0.74
N SER A 156 -14.51 14.22 0.36
CA SER A 156 -13.27 13.43 0.50
C SER A 156 -13.27 12.22 -0.43
N ARG A 157 -12.22 12.10 -1.24
CA ARG A 157 -11.89 10.89 -2.01
C ARG A 157 -10.64 10.27 -1.40
N ILE A 158 -10.68 8.97 -1.15
CA ILE A 158 -9.61 8.26 -0.46
C ILE A 158 -9.18 7.06 -1.32
N PHE A 159 -7.91 7.02 -1.68
CA PHE A 159 -7.26 5.92 -2.38
C PHE A 159 -6.34 5.24 -1.37
N ARG A 160 -6.66 4.00 -0.96
CA ARG A 160 -6.16 3.53 0.33
C ARG A 160 -5.80 2.05 0.36
N LYS A 161 -4.79 1.71 1.17
CA LYS A 161 -4.56 0.36 1.68
C LYS A 161 -4.24 0.37 3.16
N SER A 162 -4.78 -0.59 3.91
CA SER A 162 -4.51 -0.77 5.34
C SER A 162 -3.94 -2.14 5.67
N GLY A 163 -3.38 -2.25 6.86
CA GLY A 163 -2.97 -3.50 7.47
C GLY A 163 -3.34 -3.57 8.95
N THR A 164 -3.73 -4.76 9.43
CA THR A 164 -4.01 -5.01 10.84
C THR A 164 -3.63 -6.44 11.18
N TRP A 165 -2.83 -6.61 12.21
CA TRP A 165 -2.53 -7.90 12.81
C TRP A 165 -2.19 -7.70 14.29
N ARG A 166 -2.98 -8.27 15.20
CA ARG A 166 -2.82 -8.06 16.65
C ARG A 166 -2.71 -6.56 16.97
N ASN A 167 -1.59 -6.13 17.58
CA ASN A 167 -1.31 -4.73 17.93
C ASN A 167 -0.65 -3.92 16.79
N TRP A 168 -0.38 -4.55 15.64
CA TRP A 168 0.17 -3.86 14.47
C TRP A 168 -0.94 -3.25 13.63
N HIS A 169 -0.85 -1.95 13.44
CA HIS A 169 -1.82 -1.18 12.66
C HIS A 169 -1.10 -0.32 11.64
N ALA A 170 -1.47 -0.48 10.38
CA ALA A 170 -0.98 0.33 9.28
C ALA A 170 -2.16 0.95 8.54
N ASP A 171 -1.98 2.16 8.04
CA ASP A 171 -2.88 2.79 7.07
C ASP A 171 -2.11 3.76 6.19
N ALA A 172 -2.42 3.76 4.88
CA ALA A 172 -1.77 4.61 3.90
C ALA A 172 -2.77 5.03 2.82
N ALA A 173 -2.82 6.31 2.54
CA ALA A 173 -3.78 6.85 1.59
C ALA A 173 -3.26 8.09 0.85
N ILE A 174 -3.70 8.23 -0.40
CA ILE A 174 -3.84 9.52 -1.08
C ILE A 174 -5.22 10.05 -0.73
N VAL A 175 -5.31 11.29 -0.30
CA VAL A 175 -6.56 11.95 0.05
C VAL A 175 -6.74 13.20 -0.81
N GLU A 176 -7.90 13.32 -1.43
CA GLU A 176 -8.31 14.50 -2.20
C GLU A 176 -9.54 15.11 -1.53
N ARG A 177 -9.46 16.39 -1.15
CA ARG A 177 -10.60 17.12 -0.57
C ARG A 177 -10.44 18.64 -0.76
N ALA A 178 -11.53 19.32 -1.09
CA ALA A 178 -11.59 20.78 -1.20
C ALA A 178 -10.43 21.37 -2.03
N GLY A 179 -10.11 20.77 -3.18
CA GLY A 179 -9.05 21.19 -4.09
C GLY A 179 -7.63 20.89 -3.63
N LYS A 180 -7.43 20.32 -2.46
CA LYS A 180 -6.11 19.89 -1.96
C LYS A 180 -5.93 18.39 -2.07
N LYS A 181 -4.66 17.97 -2.28
CA LYS A 181 -4.25 16.56 -2.27
C LYS A 181 -3.11 16.37 -1.29
N TYR A 182 -3.13 15.25 -0.57
CA TYR A 182 -2.04 14.88 0.32
C TYR A 182 -1.91 13.38 0.48
N VAL A 183 -0.73 12.94 0.90
CA VAL A 183 -0.43 11.56 1.27
C VAL A 183 -0.33 11.45 2.78
N ALA A 184 -1.01 10.48 3.35
CA ALA A 184 -0.92 10.14 4.76
C ALA A 184 -0.52 8.68 4.92
N VAL A 185 0.52 8.43 5.74
CA VAL A 185 0.99 7.07 6.06
C VAL A 185 1.24 6.97 7.56
N ALA A 186 0.76 5.92 8.18
CA ALA A 186 1.04 5.62 9.59
C ALA A 186 1.20 4.12 9.82
N LEU A 187 2.25 3.76 10.52
CA LEU A 187 2.60 2.42 10.96
C LEU A 187 2.78 2.44 12.48
N LEU A 188 1.91 1.75 13.20
CA LEU A 188 1.89 1.76 14.67
C LEU A 188 1.90 0.33 15.23
N GLU A 189 2.57 0.18 16.36
CA GLU A 189 2.37 -0.95 17.25
C GLU A 189 1.71 -0.42 18.52
N THR A 190 0.44 -0.75 18.73
CA THR A 190 -0.35 -0.23 19.85
C THR A 190 -1.60 -1.07 20.11
N SER A 191 -2.01 -1.17 21.37
CA SER A 191 -3.32 -1.69 21.73
C SER A 191 -4.42 -0.62 21.71
N ALA A 192 -4.07 0.66 21.56
CA ALA A 192 -5.01 1.77 21.56
C ALA A 192 -5.84 1.79 20.26
N LYS A 193 -7.13 1.51 20.40
CA LYS A 193 -8.09 1.62 19.28
C LYS A 193 -8.37 3.07 18.95
N GLY A 194 -8.55 3.37 17.62
CA GLY A 194 -8.96 4.70 17.16
C GLY A 194 -7.83 5.71 16.95
N MET A 195 -6.58 5.42 17.31
CA MET A 195 -5.45 6.36 17.16
C MET A 195 -5.27 6.83 15.71
N LEU A 196 -5.33 5.91 14.72
CA LEU A 196 -5.21 6.28 13.30
C LEU A 196 -6.40 7.11 12.79
N ARG A 197 -7.60 6.86 13.33
CA ARG A 197 -8.77 7.71 13.06
C ARG A 197 -8.55 9.15 13.52
N GLN A 198 -8.06 9.32 14.74
CA GLN A 198 -7.78 10.66 15.31
C GLN A 198 -6.64 11.36 14.57
N LEU A 199 -5.60 10.60 14.17
CA LEU A 199 -4.46 11.13 13.44
C LEU A 199 -4.90 11.77 12.12
N ILE A 200 -5.67 11.04 11.30
CA ILE A 200 -6.07 11.56 9.98
C ILE A 200 -6.98 12.77 10.09
N VAL A 201 -7.87 12.82 11.09
CA VAL A 201 -8.71 13.99 11.35
C VAL A 201 -7.84 15.21 11.65
N LYS A 202 -6.86 15.07 12.55
CA LYS A 202 -5.93 16.17 12.88
C LYS A 202 -5.09 16.63 11.69
N LEU A 203 -4.60 15.68 10.87
CA LEU A 203 -3.85 16.02 9.67
C LEU A 203 -4.71 16.76 8.66
N ASP A 204 -5.93 16.31 8.41
CA ASP A 204 -6.86 16.93 7.49
C ASP A 204 -7.24 18.36 7.96
N ASP A 205 -7.49 18.56 9.25
CA ASP A 205 -7.74 19.87 9.85
C ASP A 205 -6.53 20.82 9.69
N LEU A 206 -5.31 20.33 9.86
CA LEU A 206 -4.09 21.12 9.67
C LEU A 206 -3.91 21.56 8.22
N ILE A 207 -4.13 20.65 7.27
CA ILE A 207 -3.99 20.91 5.83
C ILE A 207 -5.03 21.91 5.34
N HIS A 208 -6.25 21.88 5.91
CA HIS A 208 -7.36 22.73 5.49
C HIS A 208 -7.58 23.98 6.36
N ARG A 209 -6.70 24.26 7.32
CA ARG A 209 -6.75 25.53 8.05
C ARG A 209 -6.67 26.69 7.05
N PRO A 210 -7.53 27.72 7.20
CA PRO A 210 -7.31 28.99 6.51
C PRO A 210 -5.92 29.50 6.86
N GLY A 211 -5.17 29.94 5.87
CA GLY A 211 -3.88 30.59 6.11
C GLY A 211 -4.07 31.77 7.05
N ARG A 212 -3.18 31.90 8.03
CA ARG A 212 -3.07 33.14 8.82
C ARG A 212 -2.47 34.25 7.96
#